data_2ddf37fe5c4604addab751a59b76f5ba
#
_entry.id   2ddf37fe5c4604addab751a59b76f5ba
#
_cell.length_a   1.000
_cell.length_b   1.000
_cell.length_c   1.000
_cell.angle_alpha   90.00
_cell.angle_beta   90.00
_cell.angle_gamma   90.00
#
_symmetry.space_group_name_H-M   'P 1'
#
loop_
_entity.id
_entity.type
_entity.pdbx_description
1 polymer ?
#
loop_
_entity_poly.entity_id
_entity_poly.type
_entity_poly.pdbx_seq_one_letter_code
_entity_poly.pdbx_strand_id
1 'polypeptide(L)'
;LCEPILLGDRAEIEEVAQKRGFSLNGITIINPESYEDFEAVVESFVERRKGKATPEAARELLKDVTYFGTMMVYMGLADGLVSGAVHSTGDTVRPALQIIKTKPGVSRTSGAFIMINSDKSKKYLFSDCAININPNAQELAEIAVESAKTAELFGIEPNVALLSFSTKGSAKSEEALKVVEAAHIAKELAPNYNIDGELQFDAALVPSVGKQKAPDSPVAGEATVFVFPEIQSGNIGYKIAQRFGNFEAIGPILQGLNKPISDLSRGCNEEDVYKLAIITANQALMEA
;
A
#
# COMPACT_ATOMS: atom_id res chain seq x y z
N LEU A 1 15.92 5.64 13.36
CA LEU A 1 14.65 5.08 12.90
C LEU A 1 14.88 4.00 11.84
N CYS A 2 15.65 4.31 10.80
CA CYS A 2 16.12 3.36 9.79
C CYS A 2 17.50 3.79 9.28
N GLU A 3 18.25 2.86 8.69
CA GLU A 3 19.50 3.13 7.99
C GLU A 3 19.21 3.09 6.47
N PRO A 4 19.22 4.24 5.78
CA PRO A 4 18.90 4.27 4.37
C PRO A 4 20.07 3.78 3.52
N ILE A 5 19.74 3.02 2.47
CA ILE A 5 20.63 2.67 1.38
C ILE A 5 20.12 3.40 0.13
N LEU A 6 20.93 4.27 -0.46
CA LEU A 6 20.59 4.96 -1.69
C LEU A 6 21.06 4.15 -2.90
N LEU A 7 20.17 3.97 -3.87
CA LEU A 7 20.47 3.24 -5.10
C LEU A 7 20.62 4.22 -6.27
N GLY A 8 21.71 4.12 -7.00
CA GLY A 8 21.97 4.93 -8.18
C GLY A 8 23.45 5.30 -8.37
N ASP A 9 23.71 6.18 -9.32
CA ASP A 9 25.05 6.67 -9.55
C ASP A 9 25.53 7.57 -8.41
N ARG A 10 26.69 7.23 -7.83
CA ARG A 10 27.27 7.93 -6.68
C ARG A 10 27.53 9.39 -6.97
N ALA A 11 28.10 9.72 -8.15
CA ALA A 11 28.46 11.08 -8.48
C ALA A 11 27.23 11.98 -8.63
N GLU A 12 26.16 11.44 -9.24
CA GLU A 12 24.88 12.16 -9.36
C GLU A 12 24.23 12.39 -7.97
N ILE A 13 24.24 11.37 -7.10
CA ILE A 13 23.69 11.50 -5.74
C ILE A 13 24.48 12.53 -4.93
N GLU A 14 25.81 12.51 -4.98
CA GLU A 14 26.69 13.45 -4.28
C GLU A 14 26.51 14.88 -4.80
N GLU A 15 26.37 15.08 -6.11
CA GLU A 15 26.10 16.38 -6.73
C GLU A 15 24.76 16.97 -6.25
N VAL A 16 23.71 16.16 -6.25
CA VAL A 16 22.37 16.60 -5.79
C VAL A 16 22.40 16.93 -4.30
N ALA A 17 23.02 16.08 -3.48
CA ALA A 17 23.14 16.31 -2.04
C ALA A 17 23.89 17.62 -1.76
N GLN A 18 25.00 17.88 -2.44
CA GLN A 18 25.77 19.12 -2.31
C GLN A 18 24.94 20.35 -2.70
N LYS A 19 24.23 20.30 -3.84
CA LYS A 19 23.36 21.39 -4.29
C LYS A 19 22.25 21.73 -3.31
N ARG A 20 21.75 20.71 -2.60
CA ARG A 20 20.66 20.83 -1.64
C ARG A 20 21.11 21.01 -0.19
N GLY A 21 22.42 20.94 0.08
CA GLY A 21 23.00 21.07 1.42
C GLY A 21 22.76 19.87 2.32
N PHE A 22 22.51 18.68 1.77
CA PHE A 22 22.36 17.45 2.53
C PHE A 22 23.69 16.79 2.81
N SER A 23 23.84 16.23 4.01
CA SER A 23 24.98 15.40 4.38
C SER A 23 24.70 13.93 4.03
N LEU A 24 25.67 13.31 3.37
CA LEU A 24 25.67 11.87 3.08
C LEU A 24 26.58 11.06 4.03
N ASN A 25 27.02 11.68 5.13
CA ASN A 25 27.89 11.00 6.11
C ASN A 25 27.19 9.77 6.70
N GLY A 26 27.82 8.61 6.56
CA GLY A 26 27.29 7.35 7.07
C GLY A 26 26.19 6.73 6.19
N ILE A 27 25.89 7.31 5.03
CA ILE A 27 24.89 6.76 4.09
C ILE A 27 25.59 5.80 3.12
N THR A 28 25.05 4.59 3.02
CA THR A 28 25.46 3.61 2.00
C THR A 28 24.86 3.98 0.65
N ILE A 29 25.71 4.03 -0.38
CA ILE A 29 25.29 4.26 -1.77
C ILE A 29 25.73 3.06 -2.60
N ILE A 30 24.79 2.44 -3.30
CA ILE A 30 25.02 1.30 -4.17
C ILE A 30 24.56 1.63 -5.59
N ASN A 31 25.49 1.49 -6.53
CA ASN A 31 25.15 1.52 -7.95
C ASN A 31 25.03 0.08 -8.45
N PRO A 32 23.84 -0.35 -8.95
CA PRO A 32 23.65 -1.71 -9.45
C PRO A 32 24.70 -2.13 -10.48
N GLU A 33 25.10 -1.23 -11.39
CA GLU A 33 26.03 -1.54 -12.47
C GLU A 33 27.47 -1.81 -12.01
N SER A 34 27.83 -1.38 -10.81
CA SER A 34 29.16 -1.57 -10.22
C SER A 34 29.12 -2.34 -8.89
N TYR A 35 28.01 -3.01 -8.59
CA TYR A 35 27.88 -3.81 -7.38
C TYR A 35 28.73 -5.07 -7.45
N GLU A 36 29.57 -5.30 -6.45
CA GLU A 36 30.55 -6.39 -6.44
C GLU A 36 29.89 -7.78 -6.60
N ASP A 37 28.78 -8.01 -5.91
CA ASP A 37 28.05 -9.27 -5.95
C ASP A 37 26.89 -9.28 -6.97
N PHE A 38 26.95 -8.45 -8.03
CA PHE A 38 25.87 -8.32 -9.00
C PHE A 38 25.45 -9.66 -9.64
N GLU A 39 26.39 -10.53 -9.97
CA GLU A 39 26.09 -11.85 -10.55
C GLU A 39 25.33 -12.75 -9.57
N ALA A 40 25.57 -12.66 -8.26
CA ALA A 40 24.79 -13.39 -7.27
C ALA A 40 23.32 -12.88 -7.22
N VAL A 41 23.10 -11.58 -7.43
CA VAL A 41 21.75 -11.02 -7.56
C VAL A 41 21.07 -11.53 -8.83
N VAL A 42 21.80 -11.62 -9.96
CA VAL A 42 21.29 -12.18 -11.22
C VAL A 42 20.88 -13.64 -11.05
N GLU A 43 21.74 -14.47 -10.47
CA GLU A 43 21.44 -15.88 -10.22
C GLU A 43 20.20 -16.06 -9.35
N SER A 44 20.12 -15.31 -8.24
CA SER A 44 18.98 -15.31 -7.33
C SER A 44 17.69 -14.89 -8.03
N PHE A 45 17.74 -13.87 -8.90
CA PHE A 45 16.59 -13.45 -9.69
C PHE A 45 16.11 -14.52 -10.66
N VAL A 46 17.04 -15.13 -11.42
CA VAL A 46 16.71 -16.21 -12.37
C VAL A 46 16.06 -17.38 -11.65
N GLU A 47 16.61 -17.81 -10.51
CA GLU A 47 16.03 -18.86 -9.68
C GLU A 47 14.63 -18.48 -9.21
N ARG A 48 14.45 -17.26 -8.68
CA ARG A 48 13.16 -16.74 -8.22
C ARG A 48 12.12 -16.73 -9.33
N ARG A 49 12.52 -16.45 -10.57
CA ARG A 49 11.64 -16.38 -11.74
C ARG A 49 11.28 -17.75 -12.33
N LYS A 50 11.94 -18.84 -11.88
CA LYS A 50 11.62 -20.23 -12.26
C LYS A 50 11.51 -20.40 -13.79
N GLY A 51 12.53 -20.00 -14.53
CA GLY A 51 12.60 -20.12 -16.00
C GLY A 51 11.86 -19.03 -16.79
N LYS A 52 11.30 -18.03 -16.12
CA LYS A 52 10.64 -16.88 -16.78
C LYS A 52 11.61 -15.73 -17.11
N ALA A 53 12.90 -15.91 -16.87
CA ALA A 53 13.96 -14.96 -17.22
C ALA A 53 15.23 -15.73 -17.55
N THR A 54 15.94 -15.31 -18.60
CA THR A 54 17.32 -15.79 -18.88
C THR A 54 18.32 -14.95 -18.08
N PRO A 55 19.54 -15.45 -17.85
CA PRO A 55 20.58 -14.66 -17.19
C PRO A 55 20.90 -13.34 -17.91
N GLU A 56 20.90 -13.33 -19.24
CA GLU A 56 21.14 -12.13 -20.05
C GLU A 56 20.05 -11.08 -19.82
N ALA A 57 18.77 -11.51 -19.90
CA ALA A 57 17.63 -10.62 -19.65
C ALA A 57 17.60 -10.11 -18.18
N ALA A 58 18.02 -10.95 -17.24
CA ALA A 58 18.13 -10.58 -15.84
C ALA A 58 19.21 -9.51 -15.60
N ARG A 59 20.39 -9.64 -16.24
CA ARG A 59 21.46 -8.63 -16.13
C ARG A 59 21.01 -7.27 -16.61
N GLU A 60 20.30 -7.20 -17.74
CA GLU A 60 19.78 -5.92 -18.23
C GLU A 60 18.70 -5.35 -17.31
N LEU A 61 17.78 -6.19 -16.84
CA LEU A 61 16.67 -5.75 -16.00
C LEU A 61 17.14 -5.25 -14.62
N LEU A 62 18.16 -5.89 -14.05
CA LEU A 62 18.68 -5.56 -12.72
C LEU A 62 19.59 -4.33 -12.70
N LYS A 63 19.88 -3.71 -13.83
CA LYS A 63 20.43 -2.34 -13.87
C LYS A 63 19.40 -1.30 -13.43
N ASP A 64 18.10 -1.59 -13.54
CA ASP A 64 17.04 -0.77 -13.00
C ASP A 64 17.06 -0.81 -11.47
N VAL A 65 17.15 0.38 -10.84
CA VAL A 65 17.29 0.53 -9.39
C VAL A 65 16.11 -0.04 -8.60
N THR A 66 14.91 -0.04 -9.19
CA THR A 66 13.70 -0.58 -8.52
C THR A 66 13.71 -2.10 -8.52
N TYR A 67 14.10 -2.73 -9.63
CA TYR A 67 14.30 -4.18 -9.70
C TYR A 67 15.44 -4.63 -8.78
N PHE A 68 16.57 -3.93 -8.82
CA PHE A 68 17.71 -4.23 -7.97
C PHE A 68 17.36 -4.09 -6.48
N GLY A 69 16.76 -2.98 -6.09
CA GLY A 69 16.32 -2.74 -4.70
C GLY A 69 15.29 -3.76 -4.22
N THR A 70 14.38 -4.18 -5.11
CA THR A 70 13.44 -5.27 -4.79
C THR A 70 14.16 -6.59 -4.55
N MET A 71 15.22 -6.89 -5.31
CA MET A 71 16.06 -8.06 -5.08
C MET A 71 16.86 -7.97 -3.78
N MET A 72 17.37 -6.79 -3.43
CA MET A 72 18.01 -6.59 -2.12
C MET A 72 17.07 -6.96 -0.97
N VAL A 73 15.82 -6.53 -1.04
CA VAL A 73 14.79 -6.89 -0.04
C VAL A 73 14.52 -8.39 -0.05
N TYR A 74 14.40 -9.00 -1.22
CA TYR A 74 14.17 -10.44 -1.35
C TYR A 74 15.32 -11.27 -0.76
N MET A 75 16.56 -10.87 -0.99
CA MET A 75 17.76 -11.54 -0.52
C MET A 75 18.08 -11.25 0.96
N GLY A 76 17.33 -10.36 1.62
CA GLY A 76 17.57 -9.99 3.02
C GLY A 76 18.76 -9.03 3.21
N LEU A 77 19.18 -8.34 2.15
CA LEU A 77 20.20 -7.28 2.19
C LEU A 77 19.60 -5.93 2.59
N ALA A 78 18.29 -5.80 2.55
CA ALA A 78 17.50 -4.68 3.05
C ALA A 78 16.16 -5.20 3.60
N ASP A 79 15.56 -4.48 4.54
CA ASP A 79 14.30 -4.88 5.17
C ASP A 79 13.06 -4.39 4.40
N GLY A 80 13.20 -3.33 3.60
CA GLY A 80 12.13 -2.76 2.79
C GLY A 80 12.64 -1.85 1.69
N LEU A 81 11.75 -1.47 0.77
CA LEU A 81 12.05 -0.57 -0.35
C LEU A 81 11.04 0.58 -0.41
N VAL A 82 11.53 1.79 -0.61
CA VAL A 82 10.73 2.97 -0.96
C VAL A 82 11.14 3.43 -2.36
N SER A 83 10.20 3.47 -3.30
CA SER A 83 10.42 3.84 -4.69
C SER A 83 9.22 4.65 -5.22
N GLY A 84 9.21 5.10 -6.48
CA GLY A 84 8.03 5.70 -7.12
C GLY A 84 8.10 7.19 -7.44
N ALA A 85 9.00 7.96 -6.82
CA ALA A 85 9.04 9.41 -6.97
C ALA A 85 9.21 9.90 -8.43
N VAL A 86 9.84 9.11 -9.29
CA VAL A 86 10.20 9.50 -10.67
C VAL A 86 9.61 8.58 -11.74
N HIS A 87 8.82 7.59 -11.37
CA HIS A 87 8.22 6.62 -12.30
C HIS A 87 6.78 6.25 -11.91
N SER A 88 6.11 5.42 -12.70
CA SER A 88 4.73 5.03 -12.44
C SER A 88 4.64 4.01 -11.30
N THR A 89 3.49 3.97 -10.60
CA THR A 89 3.17 2.92 -9.60
C THR A 89 3.38 1.51 -10.16
N GLY A 90 3.09 1.29 -11.45
CA GLY A 90 3.31 0.00 -12.11
C GLY A 90 4.78 -0.42 -12.14
N ASP A 91 5.70 0.51 -12.14
CA ASP A 91 7.15 0.22 -12.18
C ASP A 91 7.68 -0.18 -10.79
N THR A 92 7.04 0.25 -9.69
CA THR A 92 7.28 -0.27 -8.34
C THR A 92 6.55 -1.60 -8.12
N VAL A 93 5.29 -1.69 -8.50
CA VAL A 93 4.43 -2.86 -8.20
C VAL A 93 4.83 -4.09 -9.00
N ARG A 94 5.26 -3.93 -10.26
CA ARG A 94 5.66 -5.06 -11.11
C ARG A 94 6.81 -5.87 -10.53
N PRO A 95 7.99 -5.30 -10.17
CA PRO A 95 9.06 -6.06 -9.50
C PRO A 95 8.59 -6.63 -8.14
N ALA A 96 7.83 -5.88 -7.35
CA ALA A 96 7.28 -6.38 -6.09
C ALA A 96 6.47 -7.66 -6.27
N LEU A 97 5.53 -7.69 -7.20
CA LEU A 97 4.73 -8.89 -7.50
C LEU A 97 5.55 -10.03 -8.13
N GLN A 98 6.56 -9.72 -8.91
CA GLN A 98 7.39 -10.71 -9.57
C GLN A 98 8.37 -11.39 -8.61
N ILE A 99 8.91 -10.65 -7.65
CA ILE A 99 10.02 -11.05 -6.78
C ILE A 99 9.52 -11.34 -5.38
N ILE A 100 8.92 -10.37 -4.69
CA ILE A 100 8.44 -10.50 -3.32
C ILE A 100 7.22 -11.41 -3.27
N LYS A 101 6.23 -11.15 -4.11
CA LYS A 101 4.91 -11.80 -4.17
C LYS A 101 4.04 -11.48 -2.96
N THR A 102 2.81 -11.95 -3.01
CA THR A 102 1.84 -11.81 -1.91
C THR A 102 2.10 -12.84 -0.80
N LYS A 103 1.64 -12.52 0.40
CA LYS A 103 1.58 -13.43 1.55
C LYS A 103 0.71 -14.65 1.23
N PRO A 104 0.94 -15.79 1.91
CA PRO A 104 0.03 -16.92 1.83
C PRO A 104 -1.41 -16.51 2.19
N GLY A 105 -2.37 -16.94 1.38
CA GLY A 105 -3.79 -16.60 1.56
C GLY A 105 -4.21 -15.22 1.04
N VAL A 106 -3.28 -14.43 0.49
CA VAL A 106 -3.57 -13.14 -0.16
C VAL A 106 -3.38 -13.29 -1.66
N SER A 107 -4.44 -13.12 -2.43
CA SER A 107 -4.39 -13.29 -3.89
C SER A 107 -3.83 -12.07 -4.60
N ARG A 108 -4.01 -10.87 -4.02
CA ARG A 108 -3.62 -9.59 -4.61
C ARG A 108 -3.04 -8.62 -3.60
N THR A 109 -2.13 -7.80 -4.07
CA THR A 109 -1.71 -6.60 -3.34
C THR A 109 -2.73 -5.49 -3.53
N SER A 110 -2.87 -4.61 -2.54
CA SER A 110 -3.72 -3.41 -2.61
C SER A 110 -2.96 -2.18 -2.12
N GLY A 111 -3.49 -0.99 -2.42
CA GLY A 111 -2.86 0.27 -2.06
C GLY A 111 -3.71 1.09 -1.10
N ALA A 112 -3.23 1.30 0.13
CA ALA A 112 -3.93 2.05 1.14
C ALA A 112 -3.30 3.42 1.41
N PHE A 113 -4.13 4.39 1.83
CA PHE A 113 -3.69 5.68 2.33
C PHE A 113 -4.13 5.88 3.79
N ILE A 114 -3.19 6.30 4.63
CA ILE A 114 -3.54 6.85 5.95
C ILE A 114 -3.98 8.30 5.73
N MET A 115 -5.20 8.59 6.12
CA MET A 115 -5.81 9.91 6.02
C MET A 115 -5.85 10.55 7.41
N ILE A 116 -5.11 11.64 7.60
CA ILE A 116 -5.03 12.36 8.88
C ILE A 116 -5.69 13.73 8.72
N ASN A 117 -6.66 14.06 9.57
CA ASN A 117 -7.28 15.37 9.53
C ASN A 117 -6.31 16.49 9.99
N SER A 118 -6.61 17.74 9.68
CA SER A 118 -5.71 18.88 9.87
C SER A 118 -5.28 19.11 11.33
N ASP A 119 -6.13 18.80 12.31
CA ASP A 119 -5.81 18.92 13.73
C ASP A 119 -5.18 17.66 14.33
N LYS A 120 -4.95 16.63 13.50
CA LYS A 120 -4.38 15.32 13.84
C LYS A 120 -5.16 14.52 14.88
N SER A 121 -6.42 14.89 15.13
CA SER A 121 -7.27 14.20 16.11
C SER A 121 -7.88 12.91 15.58
N LYS A 122 -7.97 12.76 14.25
CA LYS A 122 -8.57 11.59 13.59
C LYS A 122 -7.65 11.02 12.53
N LYS A 123 -7.58 9.70 12.52
CA LYS A 123 -6.86 8.91 11.51
C LYS A 123 -7.83 7.92 10.90
N TYR A 124 -7.79 7.80 9.58
CA TYR A 124 -8.57 6.84 8.83
C TYR A 124 -7.68 6.08 7.85
N LEU A 125 -8.08 4.90 7.44
CA LEU A 125 -7.46 4.17 6.35
C LEU A 125 -8.42 4.07 5.16
N PHE A 126 -7.97 4.50 3.98
CA PHE A 126 -8.72 4.39 2.71
C PHE A 126 -8.05 3.33 1.83
N SER A 127 -8.79 2.34 1.33
CA SER A 127 -8.31 1.22 0.53
C SER A 127 -9.41 0.63 -0.38
N ASP A 128 -9.16 0.10 -1.57
CA ASP A 128 -7.98 0.27 -2.40
C ASP A 128 -8.10 1.58 -3.19
N CYS A 129 -7.04 2.36 -3.20
CA CYS A 129 -7.06 3.66 -3.88
C CYS A 129 -6.06 3.73 -5.05
N ALA A 130 -5.30 2.64 -5.34
CA ALA A 130 -4.15 2.75 -6.23
C ALA A 130 -3.87 1.54 -7.13
N ILE A 131 -4.35 0.33 -6.83
CA ILE A 131 -3.85 -0.90 -7.46
C ILE A 131 -4.94 -1.65 -8.23
N ASN A 132 -6.04 -2.05 -7.59
CA ASN A 132 -7.03 -2.93 -8.20
C ASN A 132 -8.13 -2.13 -8.90
N ILE A 133 -8.20 -2.26 -10.23
CA ILE A 133 -9.14 -1.48 -11.05
C ILE A 133 -10.59 -1.82 -10.71
N ASN A 134 -10.94 -3.09 -10.73
CA ASN A 134 -12.28 -3.57 -10.40
C ASN A 134 -12.18 -4.96 -9.74
N PRO A 135 -11.96 -5.02 -8.42
CA PRO A 135 -11.88 -6.29 -7.72
C PRO A 135 -13.24 -7.00 -7.70
N ASN A 136 -13.24 -8.32 -7.80
CA ASN A 136 -14.43 -9.13 -7.54
C ASN A 136 -14.73 -9.21 -6.03
N ALA A 137 -15.80 -9.88 -5.62
CA ALA A 137 -16.22 -9.95 -4.22
C ALA A 137 -15.16 -10.61 -3.31
N GLN A 138 -14.54 -11.70 -3.75
CA GLN A 138 -13.47 -12.38 -3.00
C GLN A 138 -12.24 -11.46 -2.84
N GLU A 139 -11.80 -10.84 -3.91
CA GLU A 139 -10.66 -9.92 -3.91
C GLU A 139 -10.92 -8.70 -3.02
N LEU A 140 -12.13 -8.15 -3.06
CA LEU A 140 -12.53 -7.02 -2.23
C LEU A 140 -12.58 -7.40 -0.73
N ALA A 141 -13.01 -8.61 -0.42
CA ALA A 141 -12.98 -9.16 0.94
C ALA A 141 -11.55 -9.30 1.48
N GLU A 142 -10.63 -9.82 0.67
CA GLU A 142 -9.21 -9.91 1.03
C GLU A 142 -8.58 -8.53 1.25
N ILE A 143 -8.92 -7.55 0.41
CA ILE A 143 -8.51 -6.15 0.59
C ILE A 143 -9.01 -5.60 1.94
N ALA A 144 -10.26 -5.88 2.31
CA ALA A 144 -10.83 -5.43 3.59
C ALA A 144 -10.09 -6.05 4.79
N VAL A 145 -9.76 -7.33 4.73
CA VAL A 145 -8.99 -8.02 5.78
C VAL A 145 -7.57 -7.48 5.90
N GLU A 146 -6.86 -7.29 4.79
CA GLU A 146 -5.51 -6.70 4.81
C GLU A 146 -5.53 -5.24 5.27
N SER A 147 -6.60 -4.50 4.96
CA SER A 147 -6.79 -3.13 5.45
C SER A 147 -7.02 -3.07 6.96
N ALA A 148 -7.74 -4.05 7.54
CA ALA A 148 -7.89 -4.15 9.00
C ALA A 148 -6.52 -4.35 9.68
N LYS A 149 -5.71 -5.29 9.19
CA LYS A 149 -4.35 -5.56 9.71
C LYS A 149 -3.45 -4.33 9.57
N THR A 150 -3.53 -3.63 8.43
CA THR A 150 -2.77 -2.40 8.22
C THR A 150 -3.21 -1.30 9.20
N ALA A 151 -4.49 -1.16 9.47
CA ALA A 151 -5.01 -0.20 10.44
C ALA A 151 -4.44 -0.46 11.85
N GLU A 152 -4.47 -1.70 12.32
CA GLU A 152 -3.86 -2.10 13.61
C GLU A 152 -2.38 -1.73 13.68
N LEU A 153 -1.63 -2.00 12.61
CA LEU A 153 -0.20 -1.67 12.50
C LEU A 153 0.07 -0.18 12.78
N PHE A 154 -0.84 0.70 12.39
CA PHE A 154 -0.73 2.14 12.59
C PHE A 154 -1.52 2.67 13.79
N GLY A 155 -1.96 1.79 14.68
CA GLY A 155 -2.71 2.17 15.88
C GLY A 155 -4.08 2.80 15.56
N ILE A 156 -4.70 2.35 14.47
CA ILE A 156 -6.07 2.70 14.09
C ILE A 156 -6.94 1.50 14.45
N GLU A 157 -7.92 1.68 15.34
CA GLU A 157 -8.90 0.64 15.65
C GLU A 157 -9.64 0.21 14.38
N PRO A 158 -9.62 -1.08 13.97
CA PRO A 158 -10.10 -1.49 12.66
C PRO A 158 -11.63 -1.72 12.62
N ASN A 159 -12.40 -0.64 12.52
CA ASN A 159 -13.81 -0.69 12.16
C ASN A 159 -13.95 -0.53 10.65
N VAL A 160 -14.10 -1.64 9.93
CA VAL A 160 -13.98 -1.71 8.46
C VAL A 160 -15.34 -1.61 7.78
N ALA A 161 -15.55 -0.55 7.01
CA ALA A 161 -16.71 -0.37 6.16
C ALA A 161 -16.39 -0.66 4.69
N LEU A 162 -17.06 -1.65 4.09
CA LEU A 162 -17.06 -1.84 2.64
C LEU A 162 -18.09 -0.89 2.03
N LEU A 163 -17.59 0.04 1.21
CA LEU A 163 -18.37 1.16 0.70
C LEU A 163 -19.17 0.83 -0.56
N SER A 164 -20.34 1.43 -0.63
CA SER A 164 -21.22 1.39 -1.80
C SER A 164 -22.08 2.67 -1.85
N PHE A 165 -22.76 2.89 -2.96
CA PHE A 165 -23.85 3.86 -3.02
C PHE A 165 -25.15 3.37 -2.35
N SER A 166 -25.17 2.11 -1.89
CA SER A 166 -26.26 1.45 -1.17
C SER A 166 -25.91 1.26 0.31
N THR A 167 -26.92 1.21 1.18
CA THR A 167 -26.81 0.82 2.59
C THR A 167 -27.87 -0.23 2.89
N LYS A 168 -27.43 -1.43 3.30
CA LYS A 168 -28.27 -2.54 3.77
C LYS A 168 -29.47 -2.83 2.86
N GLY A 169 -29.19 -2.95 1.55
CA GLY A 169 -30.16 -3.35 0.53
C GLY A 169 -31.03 -2.18 0.01
N SER A 170 -30.61 -0.92 0.21
CA SER A 170 -31.34 0.23 -0.31
C SER A 170 -31.31 0.31 -1.85
N ALA A 171 -30.35 -0.34 -2.50
CA ALA A 171 -30.29 -0.53 -3.95
C ALA A 171 -29.96 -1.99 -4.29
N LYS A 172 -30.45 -2.45 -5.45
CA LYS A 172 -30.26 -3.82 -5.97
C LYS A 172 -29.62 -3.74 -7.35
N SER A 173 -28.32 -3.52 -7.38
CA SER A 173 -27.49 -3.59 -8.58
C SER A 173 -26.38 -4.62 -8.40
N GLU A 174 -25.76 -5.04 -9.50
CA GLU A 174 -24.61 -5.97 -9.45
C GLU A 174 -23.46 -5.39 -8.62
N GLU A 175 -23.21 -4.08 -8.72
CA GLU A 175 -22.17 -3.39 -7.96
C GLU A 175 -22.45 -3.41 -6.44
N ALA A 176 -23.70 -3.18 -6.02
CA ALA A 176 -24.08 -3.25 -4.62
C ALA A 176 -24.03 -4.68 -4.09
N LEU A 177 -24.53 -5.65 -4.85
CA LEU A 177 -24.49 -7.08 -4.49
C LEU A 177 -23.06 -7.61 -4.38
N LYS A 178 -22.13 -7.18 -5.22
CA LYS A 178 -20.70 -7.49 -5.09
C LYS A 178 -20.17 -7.09 -3.72
N VAL A 179 -20.53 -5.90 -3.23
CA VAL A 179 -20.05 -5.40 -1.93
C VAL A 179 -20.72 -6.14 -0.77
N VAL A 180 -22.00 -6.51 -0.89
CA VAL A 180 -22.70 -7.37 0.09
C VAL A 180 -21.98 -8.71 0.23
N GLU A 181 -21.69 -9.37 -0.89
CA GLU A 181 -20.97 -10.64 -0.93
C GLU A 181 -19.57 -10.50 -0.35
N ALA A 182 -18.83 -9.45 -0.72
CA ALA A 182 -17.50 -9.17 -0.18
C ALA A 182 -17.52 -8.99 1.34
N ALA A 183 -18.50 -8.26 1.89
CA ALA A 183 -18.64 -8.08 3.33
C ALA A 183 -18.92 -9.41 4.06
N HIS A 184 -19.70 -10.30 3.45
CA HIS A 184 -19.96 -11.62 4.01
C HIS A 184 -18.68 -12.47 4.05
N ILE A 185 -17.98 -12.56 2.93
CA ILE A 185 -16.70 -13.29 2.83
C ILE A 185 -15.67 -12.73 3.81
N ALA A 186 -15.54 -11.40 3.90
CA ALA A 186 -14.57 -10.77 4.80
C ALA A 186 -14.82 -11.10 6.28
N LYS A 187 -16.09 -11.15 6.71
CA LYS A 187 -16.48 -11.59 8.07
C LYS A 187 -16.10 -13.04 8.34
N GLU A 188 -16.22 -13.92 7.35
CA GLU A 188 -15.81 -15.32 7.48
C GLU A 188 -14.28 -15.46 7.53
N LEU A 189 -13.54 -14.70 6.71
CA LEU A 189 -12.08 -14.72 6.67
C LEU A 189 -11.45 -14.16 7.95
N ALA A 190 -12.08 -13.17 8.57
CA ALA A 190 -11.54 -12.44 9.72
C ALA A 190 -12.61 -12.14 10.78
N PRO A 191 -13.14 -13.16 11.47
CA PRO A 191 -14.26 -13.02 12.40
C PRO A 191 -13.93 -12.19 13.65
N ASN A 192 -12.67 -11.92 13.90
CA ASN A 192 -12.21 -11.13 15.05
C ASN A 192 -12.22 -9.62 14.77
N TYR A 193 -12.43 -9.20 13.52
CA TYR A 193 -12.51 -7.80 13.15
C TYR A 193 -13.96 -7.32 13.00
N ASN A 194 -14.20 -6.07 13.33
CA ASN A 194 -15.44 -5.38 13.02
C ASN A 194 -15.46 -5.03 11.53
N ILE A 195 -16.04 -5.87 10.71
CA ILE A 195 -16.17 -5.65 9.25
C ILE A 195 -17.66 -5.63 8.91
N ASP A 196 -18.12 -4.61 8.17
CA ASP A 196 -19.49 -4.56 7.71
C ASP A 196 -19.64 -3.84 6.35
N GLY A 197 -20.71 -4.09 5.66
CA GLY A 197 -21.08 -3.57 4.35
C GLY A 197 -22.37 -4.23 3.87
N GLU A 198 -22.96 -3.77 2.78
CA GLU A 198 -22.55 -2.54 2.09
C GLU A 198 -23.06 -1.30 2.85
N LEU A 199 -22.22 -0.26 2.89
CA LEU A 199 -22.54 1.01 3.55
C LEU A 199 -22.22 2.19 2.64
N GLN A 200 -23.12 3.19 2.60
CA GLN A 200 -22.77 4.49 2.06
C GLN A 200 -21.75 5.19 2.95
N PHE A 201 -20.93 6.07 2.40
CA PHE A 201 -19.87 6.74 3.11
C PHE A 201 -20.39 7.56 4.33
N ASP A 202 -21.51 8.27 4.14
CA ASP A 202 -22.15 9.02 5.23
C ASP A 202 -22.69 8.11 6.35
N ALA A 203 -23.27 6.95 5.98
CA ALA A 203 -23.72 5.96 6.94
C ALA A 203 -22.56 5.29 7.70
N ALA A 204 -21.41 5.07 7.04
CA ALA A 204 -20.22 4.52 7.66
C ALA A 204 -19.55 5.50 8.64
N LEU A 205 -19.50 6.80 8.28
CA LEU A 205 -18.73 7.81 9.02
C LEU A 205 -19.52 8.55 10.10
N VAL A 206 -20.81 8.88 9.83
CA VAL A 206 -21.59 9.80 10.67
C VAL A 206 -22.51 9.03 11.59
N PRO A 207 -22.34 9.11 12.95
CA PRO A 207 -23.10 8.30 13.91
C PRO A 207 -24.63 8.42 13.79
N SER A 208 -25.15 9.61 13.56
CA SER A 208 -26.60 9.83 13.40
C SER A 208 -27.14 9.16 12.13
N VAL A 209 -26.37 9.20 11.03
CA VAL A 209 -26.75 8.57 9.76
C VAL A 209 -26.64 7.05 9.86
N GLY A 210 -25.56 6.56 10.46
CA GLY A 210 -25.35 5.13 10.72
C GLY A 210 -26.50 4.53 11.54
N LYS A 211 -26.85 5.18 12.64
CA LYS A 211 -27.99 4.77 13.48
C LYS A 211 -29.33 4.75 12.74
N GLN A 212 -29.52 5.67 11.79
CA GLN A 212 -30.76 5.74 11.02
C GLN A 212 -30.83 4.69 9.91
N LYS A 213 -29.71 4.48 9.17
CA LYS A 213 -29.69 3.65 7.96
C LYS A 213 -29.30 2.19 8.23
N ALA A 214 -28.49 1.93 9.27
CA ALA A 214 -27.98 0.61 9.62
C ALA A 214 -27.85 0.43 11.14
N PRO A 215 -28.97 0.46 11.90
CA PRO A 215 -28.97 0.48 13.37
C PRO A 215 -28.32 -0.77 13.99
N ASP A 216 -28.33 -1.91 13.29
CA ASP A 216 -27.76 -3.18 13.76
C ASP A 216 -26.31 -3.39 13.33
N SER A 217 -25.70 -2.44 12.63
CA SER A 217 -24.33 -2.55 12.17
C SER A 217 -23.35 -2.18 13.29
N PRO A 218 -22.33 -3.02 13.56
CA PRO A 218 -21.28 -2.68 14.54
C PRO A 218 -20.29 -1.64 14.04
N VAL A 219 -20.37 -1.25 12.75
CA VAL A 219 -19.41 -0.36 12.08
C VAL A 219 -20.04 0.96 11.66
N ALA A 220 -21.35 0.97 11.37
CA ALA A 220 -22.01 2.16 10.85
C ALA A 220 -21.94 3.33 11.85
N GLY A 221 -21.43 4.48 11.39
CA GLY A 221 -21.20 5.67 12.18
C GLY A 221 -19.89 5.71 12.95
N GLU A 222 -19.15 4.57 13.00
CA GLU A 222 -17.91 4.43 13.76
C GLU A 222 -16.76 3.90 12.90
N ALA A 223 -16.92 3.90 11.57
CA ALA A 223 -15.90 3.38 10.65
C ALA A 223 -14.60 4.19 10.69
N THR A 224 -13.49 3.48 10.72
CA THR A 224 -12.13 4.03 10.67
C THR A 224 -11.37 3.56 9.45
N VAL A 225 -11.82 2.45 8.85
CA VAL A 225 -11.28 1.87 7.62
C VAL A 225 -12.37 1.87 6.55
N PHE A 226 -12.09 2.50 5.42
CA PHE A 226 -13.02 2.64 4.31
C PHE A 226 -12.48 1.89 3.09
N VAL A 227 -13.15 0.81 2.71
CA VAL A 227 -12.79 -0.01 1.56
C VAL A 227 -13.69 0.34 0.39
N PHE A 228 -13.08 0.87 -0.66
CA PHE A 228 -13.78 1.33 -1.86
C PHE A 228 -14.05 0.17 -2.82
N PRO A 229 -15.21 0.14 -3.50
CA PRO A 229 -15.62 -1.01 -4.34
C PRO A 229 -14.81 -1.16 -5.61
N GLU A 230 -14.09 -0.12 -6.03
CA GLU A 230 -13.25 -0.07 -7.22
C GLU A 230 -12.30 1.14 -7.19
N ILE A 231 -11.28 1.16 -8.06
CA ILE A 231 -10.18 2.13 -8.00
C ILE A 231 -10.61 3.58 -8.23
N GLN A 232 -11.60 3.84 -9.09
CA GLN A 232 -11.99 5.21 -9.42
C GLN A 232 -12.57 5.92 -8.19
N SER A 233 -13.49 5.25 -7.48
CA SER A 233 -14.08 5.78 -6.25
C SER A 233 -13.02 6.00 -5.16
N GLY A 234 -12.10 5.06 -4.98
CA GLY A 234 -11.01 5.19 -4.01
C GLY A 234 -10.02 6.30 -4.38
N ASN A 235 -9.56 6.32 -5.63
CA ASN A 235 -8.59 7.30 -6.10
C ASN A 235 -9.14 8.74 -6.12
N ILE A 236 -10.39 8.91 -6.56
CA ILE A 236 -11.07 10.20 -6.52
C ILE A 236 -11.36 10.60 -5.08
N GLY A 237 -11.87 9.66 -4.27
CA GLY A 237 -12.28 9.89 -2.88
C GLY A 237 -11.15 10.42 -2.00
N TYR A 238 -9.97 9.76 -1.99
CA TYR A 238 -8.86 10.23 -1.16
C TYR A 238 -8.35 11.60 -1.61
N LYS A 239 -8.33 11.89 -2.93
CA LYS A 239 -7.91 13.20 -3.45
C LYS A 239 -8.89 14.30 -3.09
N ILE A 240 -10.18 14.04 -3.10
CA ILE A 240 -11.20 14.98 -2.64
C ILE A 240 -11.00 15.29 -1.14
N ALA A 241 -10.85 14.25 -0.31
CA ALA A 241 -10.58 14.42 1.12
C ALA A 241 -9.30 15.23 1.35
N GLN A 242 -8.23 14.92 0.60
CA GLN A 242 -6.96 15.65 0.70
C GLN A 242 -7.10 17.13 0.29
N ARG A 243 -7.71 17.41 -0.85
CA ARG A 243 -7.72 18.77 -1.44
C ARG A 243 -8.80 19.69 -0.87
N PHE A 244 -10.02 19.18 -0.65
CA PHE A 244 -11.12 19.95 -0.09
C PHE A 244 -11.26 19.77 1.43
N GLY A 245 -10.98 18.56 1.94
CA GLY A 245 -11.09 18.26 3.36
C GLY A 245 -9.84 18.62 4.17
N ASN A 246 -8.77 19.09 3.54
CA ASN A 246 -7.47 19.36 4.18
C ASN A 246 -6.92 18.16 4.98
N PHE A 247 -7.20 16.94 4.51
CA PHE A 247 -6.56 15.75 5.05
C PHE A 247 -5.16 15.60 4.50
N GLU A 248 -4.24 15.23 5.36
CA GLU A 248 -2.96 14.68 4.94
C GLU A 248 -3.19 13.24 4.47
N ALA A 249 -2.73 12.90 3.26
CA ALA A 249 -2.82 11.55 2.68
C ALA A 249 -1.40 10.96 2.59
N ILE A 250 -1.13 9.95 3.40
CA ILE A 250 0.17 9.27 3.44
C ILE A 250 0.04 7.91 2.77
N GLY A 251 0.76 7.68 1.68
CA GLY A 251 0.70 6.45 0.89
C GLY A 251 1.04 6.67 -0.59
N PRO A 252 0.76 5.67 -1.48
CA PRO A 252 0.11 4.41 -1.12
C PRO A 252 1.03 3.44 -0.37
N ILE A 253 0.50 2.85 0.68
CA ILE A 253 1.09 1.74 1.40
C ILE A 253 0.66 0.46 0.69
N LEU A 254 1.61 -0.35 0.21
CA LEU A 254 1.28 -1.61 -0.43
C LEU A 254 1.00 -2.69 0.62
N GLN A 255 -0.20 -3.25 0.57
CA GLN A 255 -0.69 -4.26 1.48
C GLN A 255 -0.58 -5.66 0.87
N GLY A 256 -0.43 -6.69 1.71
CA GLY A 256 -0.48 -8.08 1.29
C GLY A 256 0.79 -8.63 0.64
N LEU A 257 1.89 -7.87 0.58
CA LEU A 257 3.20 -8.35 0.11
C LEU A 257 3.94 -9.12 1.21
N ASN A 258 4.78 -10.11 0.83
CA ASN A 258 5.61 -10.87 1.79
C ASN A 258 6.71 -10.04 2.47
N LYS A 259 7.10 -8.92 1.88
CA LYS A 259 8.09 -7.97 2.41
C LYS A 259 7.64 -6.55 2.08
N PRO A 260 7.98 -5.55 2.90
CA PRO A 260 7.53 -4.19 2.70
C PRO A 260 8.15 -3.54 1.46
N ILE A 261 7.30 -3.18 0.53
CA ILE A 261 7.63 -2.33 -0.62
C ILE A 261 6.64 -1.18 -0.61
N SER A 262 7.11 0.04 -0.69
CA SER A 262 6.28 1.24 -0.70
C SER A 262 6.48 2.03 -1.98
N ASP A 263 5.39 2.60 -2.49
CA ASP A 263 5.36 3.42 -3.70
C ASP A 263 5.11 4.88 -3.36
N LEU A 264 5.86 5.77 -3.96
CA LEU A 264 5.68 7.22 -3.83
C LEU A 264 4.88 7.76 -5.02
N SER A 265 4.07 8.77 -4.77
CA SER A 265 3.51 9.56 -5.86
C SER A 265 4.60 10.37 -6.55
N ARG A 266 4.54 10.55 -7.87
CA ARG A 266 5.41 11.47 -8.62
C ARG A 266 5.29 12.95 -8.19
N GLY A 267 4.28 13.28 -7.41
CA GLY A 267 4.09 14.59 -6.81
C GLY A 267 4.49 14.67 -5.34
N CYS A 268 5.24 13.69 -4.83
CA CYS A 268 5.73 13.66 -3.45
C CYS A 268 6.77 14.75 -3.18
N ASN A 269 6.84 15.16 -1.94
CA ASN A 269 7.88 16.03 -1.39
C ASN A 269 8.78 15.26 -0.42
N GLU A 270 9.78 15.95 0.14
CA GLU A 270 10.77 15.33 1.05
C GLU A 270 10.09 14.74 2.31
N GLU A 271 9.03 15.38 2.80
CA GLU A 271 8.29 14.93 3.98
C GLU A 271 7.51 13.64 3.68
N ASP A 272 6.95 13.50 2.49
CA ASP A 272 6.27 12.27 2.04
C ASP A 272 7.26 11.10 1.97
N VAL A 273 8.48 11.33 1.44
CA VAL A 273 9.54 10.31 1.39
C VAL A 273 9.94 9.88 2.81
N TYR A 274 10.16 10.85 3.69
CA TYR A 274 10.51 10.58 5.09
C TYR A 274 9.44 9.76 5.81
N LYS A 275 8.18 10.16 5.69
CA LYS A 275 7.05 9.45 6.32
C LYS A 275 6.92 8.03 5.78
N LEU A 276 7.02 7.86 4.47
CA LEU A 276 6.88 6.55 3.85
C LEU A 276 8.05 5.62 4.21
N ALA A 277 9.27 6.16 4.35
CA ALA A 277 10.42 5.39 4.83
C ALA A 277 10.20 4.88 6.27
N ILE A 278 9.66 5.71 7.16
CA ILE A 278 9.32 5.30 8.54
C ILE A 278 8.23 4.22 8.52
N ILE A 279 7.21 4.38 7.69
CA ILE A 279 6.12 3.40 7.53
C ILE A 279 6.67 2.06 7.07
N THR A 280 7.51 2.06 6.03
CA THR A 280 8.13 0.85 5.49
C THR A 280 9.02 0.16 6.54
N ALA A 281 9.81 0.92 7.30
CA ALA A 281 10.62 0.38 8.39
C ALA A 281 9.76 -0.24 9.52
N ASN A 282 8.64 0.40 9.89
CA ASN A 282 7.72 -0.17 10.88
C ASN A 282 7.06 -1.46 10.37
N GLN A 283 6.65 -1.52 9.11
CA GLN A 283 6.13 -2.74 8.50
C GLN A 283 7.16 -3.88 8.59
N ALA A 284 8.44 -3.60 8.30
CA ALA A 284 9.52 -4.58 8.39
C ALA A 284 9.71 -5.11 9.82
N LEU A 285 9.67 -4.22 10.83
CA LEU A 285 9.83 -4.60 12.23
C LEU A 285 8.68 -5.49 12.76
N MET A 286 7.49 -5.38 12.21
CA MET A 286 6.33 -6.15 12.67
C MET A 286 6.16 -7.47 11.90
N GLU A 287 6.86 -7.63 10.79
CA GLU A 287 6.88 -8.87 9.99
C GLU A 287 8.12 -9.74 10.29
N ALA A 288 9.06 -9.25 11.11
CA ALA A 288 10.25 -9.97 11.59
C ALA A 288 9.90 -10.84 12.81
#